data_12c44eafde85fcd6b54c5a3fb2a8595b
#
_entry.id   12c44eafde85fcd6b54c5a3fb2a8595b
#
_cell.length_a   1.000
_cell.length_b   1.000
_cell.length_c   1.000
_cell.angle_alpha   90.00
_cell.angle_beta   90.00
_cell.angle_gamma   90.00
#
_symmetry.space_group_name_H-M   'P 1'
#
loop_
_entity.id
_entity.type
_entity.pdbx_description
1 polymer ?
#
loop_
_entity_poly.entity_id
_entity_poly.type
_entity_poly.pdbx_seq_one_letter_code
_entity_poly.pdbx_strand_id
1 'polypeptide(L)'
;MPSDSAKIKATDKPIRGDALSSANPKMRRIGPTYLMGPVFVLAALIIPSAIALFDVTPLSHRPEWINGPANPIHGDFFVLQHTLLIAGLSVGVVSCALATYQWSVPRRLLHLFLFCILLELFYRFAYGGGVTSGVLLSVPETSGGETGELLAGHPVLTAGLILVALLAIYALIVSWRAPLGFSLKLCTGVGAASIAMIFASLAIGKYQFGDTRLLKIVVLSEVQDTFPFDVATAIAAVANGLIDTRRLASTRARFEFPNVYMMNAASRRAAAEIYVVVVGETSRRENWSLFGYSRGTTPRLDAMRGDLFLFNRATSNATNTILSVPLALTRAAPATRSVARSEKSIITLLKQAGFATYWISNQARSDALDNPISQIAREADHVSFPQDMQPSERSGGFDSNLQLRLNETLARLTGNAKAVIFLHMEGSHFGYKERYPASFSHFRAGQDAPRVLPEREMRLLDEYDNSVYFTDSNIREIIDRLALCRCKAGLVYFSDHGERLFDHGLTDSDFGHGFPTVSRQEIEVPFFMWLSSAYQEANPLLVARLKANTHSAVELHSVFETIVDLTSVHYESRADSLSLFSANLQSPGKLEVLNTNEETLSLSVPAGEGLE
;
A
#
# COMPACT_ATOMS: atom_id res chain seq x y z
N MET A 1 64.96 -40.94 44.58
CA MET A 1 66.46 -40.90 44.63
C MET A 1 66.93 -40.48 43.27
N PRO A 2 68.01 -39.75 43.16
CA PRO A 2 68.31 -38.47 43.79
C PRO A 2 68.56 -37.40 42.70
N SER A 3 68.47 -36.15 43.08
CA SER A 3 69.54 -35.19 43.43
C SER A 3 70.03 -34.43 42.17
N ASP A 4 70.42 -33.26 42.13
CA ASP A 4 70.79 -32.21 43.04
C ASP A 4 70.91 -30.88 42.25
N SER A 5 70.50 -29.84 42.84
CA SER A 5 71.19 -28.67 43.40
C SER A 5 71.88 -27.73 42.43
N ALA A 6 71.38 -26.52 42.46
CA ALA A 6 71.88 -25.33 43.13
C ALA A 6 72.92 -24.47 42.35
N LYS A 7 72.70 -23.22 42.24
CA LYS A 7 73.33 -22.01 42.87
C LYS A 7 73.19 -20.78 42.00
N ILE A 8 72.43 -19.82 42.45
CA ILE A 8 72.78 -18.49 42.99
C ILE A 8 74.05 -17.83 42.42
N LYS A 9 73.87 -16.66 41.78
CA LYS A 9 74.63 -15.48 42.13
C LYS A 9 73.92 -14.19 41.68
N ALA A 10 73.68 -13.36 42.65
CA ALA A 10 73.30 -11.97 42.52
C ALA A 10 74.55 -11.11 42.25
N THR A 11 74.37 -10.01 41.52
CA THR A 11 75.11 -8.77 41.73
C THR A 11 74.34 -7.57 41.20
N ASP A 12 73.97 -6.77 42.12
CA ASP A 12 73.99 -5.27 42.23
C ASP A 12 73.68 -4.37 41.05
N LYS A 13 72.83 -3.42 41.42
CA LYS A 13 72.45 -2.17 40.81
C LYS A 13 73.64 -1.20 40.59
N PRO A 14 73.49 -0.17 39.74
CA PRO A 14 73.06 1.10 40.35
C PRO A 14 71.98 1.86 39.61
N ILE A 15 71.26 2.62 40.44
CA ILE A 15 70.32 3.69 40.17
C ILE A 15 71.04 4.82 39.46
N ARG A 16 70.54 5.34 38.37
CA ARG A 16 70.62 6.75 37.99
C ARG A 16 69.32 7.21 37.39
N GLY A 17 68.79 8.24 38.01
CA GLY A 17 67.60 8.93 37.61
C GLY A 17 67.86 9.83 36.39
N ASP A 18 66.79 10.38 36.01
CA ASP A 18 66.50 11.59 35.25
C ASP A 18 65.82 11.44 33.90
N ALA A 19 64.85 12.27 33.83
CA ALA A 19 64.17 12.83 32.68
C ALA A 19 62.73 12.38 32.48
N LEU A 20 61.84 13.07 33.16
CA LEU A 20 60.53 13.42 32.67
C LEU A 20 60.64 13.98 31.25
N SER A 21 60.50 13.11 30.25
CA SER A 21 60.25 13.50 28.90
C SER A 21 58.73 13.45 28.69
N SER A 22 58.12 14.61 28.70
CA SER A 22 56.77 14.87 28.22
C SER A 22 56.62 14.32 26.82
N ALA A 23 56.15 13.09 26.69
CA ALA A 23 55.74 12.55 25.43
C ALA A 23 54.42 13.22 25.02
N ASN A 24 54.57 14.27 24.24
CA ASN A 24 53.53 14.88 23.43
C ASN A 24 52.77 13.74 22.70
N PRO A 25 51.46 13.55 22.91
CA PRO A 25 50.72 12.57 22.11
C PRO A 25 50.80 13.06 20.67
N LYS A 26 51.62 12.40 19.87
CA LYS A 26 51.66 12.59 18.42
C LYS A 26 50.23 12.61 17.92
N MET A 27 49.72 13.80 17.56
CA MET A 27 48.58 13.92 16.66
C MET A 27 48.90 13.04 15.46
N ARG A 28 48.35 11.84 15.43
CA ARG A 28 48.29 11.07 14.19
C ARG A 28 47.57 11.96 13.19
N ARG A 29 48.28 12.40 12.15
CA ARG A 29 47.65 13.04 10.99
C ARG A 29 46.56 12.09 10.55
N ILE A 30 45.33 12.52 10.76
CA ILE A 30 44.14 11.82 10.31
C ILE A 30 44.19 11.85 8.77
N GLY A 31 44.48 10.75 8.14
CA GLY A 31 44.50 10.66 6.69
C GLY A 31 43.12 11.00 6.13
N PRO A 32 43.02 11.52 4.91
CA PRO A 32 41.74 11.94 4.31
C PRO A 32 40.66 10.86 4.32
N THR A 33 41.03 9.58 4.32
CA THR A 33 40.12 8.43 4.40
C THR A 33 39.33 8.33 5.72
N TYR A 34 39.84 8.87 6.82
CA TYR A 34 39.15 8.84 8.11
C TYR A 34 38.10 9.96 8.28
N LEU A 35 38.21 11.02 7.49
CA LEU A 35 37.23 12.13 7.48
C LEU A 35 36.00 11.78 6.63
N MET A 36 36.15 10.89 5.65
CA MET A 36 35.04 10.59 4.71
C MET A 36 33.82 9.97 5.39
N GLY A 37 33.98 9.10 6.38
CA GLY A 37 32.85 8.49 7.07
C GLY A 37 31.91 9.51 7.77
N PRO A 38 32.46 10.38 8.66
CA PRO A 38 31.66 11.43 9.30
C PRO A 38 31.05 12.45 8.33
N VAL A 39 31.82 12.85 7.31
CA VAL A 39 31.32 13.77 6.27
C VAL A 39 30.16 13.15 5.51
N PHE A 40 30.27 11.87 5.20
CA PHE A 40 29.21 11.14 4.51
C PHE A 40 27.94 11.00 5.37
N VAL A 41 28.09 10.67 6.67
CA VAL A 41 26.96 10.63 7.62
C VAL A 41 26.31 12.00 7.76
N LEU A 42 27.09 13.07 7.87
CA LEU A 42 26.58 14.43 7.91
C LEU A 42 25.85 14.81 6.61
N ALA A 43 26.44 14.51 5.46
CA ALA A 43 25.80 14.77 4.17
C ALA A 43 24.48 13.98 4.03
N ALA A 44 24.46 12.71 4.41
CA ALA A 44 23.27 11.87 4.36
C ALA A 44 22.15 12.32 5.35
N LEU A 45 22.47 13.02 6.41
CA LEU A 45 21.49 13.63 7.32
C LEU A 45 21.06 15.04 6.86
N ILE A 46 21.99 15.82 6.30
CA ILE A 46 21.73 17.21 5.90
C ILE A 46 20.96 17.27 4.58
N ILE A 47 21.28 16.41 3.60
CA ILE A 47 20.67 16.45 2.28
C ILE A 47 19.16 16.20 2.34
N PRO A 48 18.64 15.12 2.98
CA PRO A 48 17.20 14.92 3.10
C PRO A 48 16.50 16.04 3.87
N SER A 49 17.14 16.55 4.92
CA SER A 49 16.61 17.67 5.68
C SER A 49 16.56 18.97 4.88
N ALA A 50 17.56 19.20 4.03
CA ALA A 50 17.56 20.33 3.10
C ALA A 50 16.46 20.17 2.03
N ILE A 51 16.28 18.96 1.50
CA ILE A 51 15.20 18.67 0.54
C ILE A 51 13.84 18.92 1.19
N ALA A 52 13.62 18.42 2.41
CA ALA A 52 12.38 18.67 3.16
C ALA A 52 12.13 20.16 3.43
N LEU A 53 13.18 20.97 3.61
CA LEU A 53 13.06 22.44 3.73
C LEU A 53 12.66 23.12 2.42
N PHE A 54 13.05 22.55 1.28
CA PHE A 54 12.73 23.07 -0.04
C PHE A 54 11.50 22.41 -0.65
N ASP A 55 10.99 21.33 -0.03
CA ASP A 55 9.74 20.70 -0.45
C ASP A 55 8.57 21.63 -0.11
N VAL A 56 8.03 22.27 -1.14
CA VAL A 56 6.93 23.25 -1.03
C VAL A 56 5.57 22.56 -0.97
N THR A 57 5.50 21.23 -1.10
CA THR A 57 4.25 20.47 -1.12
C THR A 57 3.42 20.62 0.16
N PRO A 58 3.99 20.68 1.37
CA PRO A 58 3.22 21.03 2.57
C PRO A 58 2.58 22.41 2.51
N LEU A 59 3.14 23.33 1.73
CA LEU A 59 2.61 24.69 1.57
C LEU A 59 1.45 24.76 0.57
N SER A 60 1.36 23.82 -0.38
CA SER A 60 0.27 23.72 -1.34
C SER A 60 -0.97 23.02 -0.77
N HIS A 61 -0.81 22.20 0.27
CA HIS A 61 -1.88 21.47 0.96
C HIS A 61 -2.32 22.16 2.25
N ARG A 62 -2.31 23.48 2.28
CA ARG A 62 -2.84 24.24 3.44
C ARG A 62 -4.28 23.84 3.68
N PRO A 63 -4.65 23.38 4.89
CA PRO A 63 -6.04 23.16 5.22
C PRO A 63 -6.86 24.43 4.91
N GLU A 64 -8.00 24.30 4.26
CA GLU A 64 -8.85 25.46 3.86
C GLU A 64 -9.22 26.37 5.03
N TRP A 65 -9.27 25.83 6.25
CA TRP A 65 -9.54 26.61 7.46
C TRP A 65 -8.40 27.57 7.86
N ILE A 66 -7.17 27.37 7.36
CA ILE A 66 -6.03 28.30 7.55
C ILE A 66 -6.17 29.52 6.64
N ASN A 67 -6.79 29.37 5.48
CA ASN A 67 -7.00 30.44 4.49
C ASN A 67 -8.38 31.10 4.55
N GLY A 68 -9.20 30.79 5.55
CA GLY A 68 -10.53 31.38 5.71
C GLY A 68 -10.46 32.89 5.95
N PRO A 69 -11.49 33.66 5.48
CA PRO A 69 -11.51 35.12 5.53
C PRO A 69 -11.45 35.73 6.95
N ALA A 70 -11.63 34.89 7.97
CA ALA A 70 -11.60 35.31 9.38
C ALA A 70 -10.21 35.34 10.03
N ASN A 71 -9.20 34.76 9.38
CA ASN A 71 -7.83 34.69 9.95
C ASN A 71 -6.79 34.74 8.82
N PRO A 72 -6.41 35.92 8.31
CA PRO A 72 -5.33 36.01 7.33
C PRO A 72 -4.00 35.70 8.01
N ILE A 73 -3.65 34.45 8.09
CA ILE A 73 -2.30 34.04 8.48
C ILE A 73 -1.39 34.51 7.34
N HIS A 74 -0.50 35.46 7.65
CA HIS A 74 0.48 35.92 6.68
C HIS A 74 1.32 34.71 6.22
N GLY A 75 1.21 34.35 4.94
CA GLY A 75 1.85 33.17 4.37
C GLY A 75 3.34 33.08 4.70
N ASP A 76 4.02 34.22 4.73
CA ASP A 76 5.46 34.32 5.04
C ASP A 76 5.80 33.86 6.46
N PHE A 77 4.94 34.13 7.43
CA PHE A 77 5.15 33.68 8.82
C PHE A 77 4.94 32.17 8.97
N PHE A 78 4.03 31.58 8.23
CA PHE A 78 3.83 30.12 8.23
C PHE A 78 5.04 29.41 7.63
N VAL A 79 5.54 29.92 6.50
CA VAL A 79 6.78 29.39 5.87
C VAL A 79 7.96 29.51 6.85
N LEU A 80 8.12 30.65 7.51
CA LEU A 80 9.19 30.86 8.47
C LEU A 80 9.07 29.91 9.68
N GLN A 81 7.87 29.71 10.20
CA GLN A 81 7.62 28.78 11.31
C GLN A 81 7.98 27.35 10.91
N HIS A 82 7.46 26.88 9.78
CA HIS A 82 7.77 25.56 9.21
C HIS A 82 9.28 25.38 9.03
N THR A 83 9.93 26.30 8.32
CA THR A 83 11.37 26.26 8.08
C THR A 83 12.19 26.17 9.36
N LEU A 84 11.85 26.97 10.38
CA LEU A 84 12.56 26.95 11.67
C LEU A 84 12.32 25.64 12.43
N LEU A 85 11.11 25.09 12.39
CA LEU A 85 10.80 23.81 13.03
C LEU A 85 11.62 22.68 12.42
N ILE A 86 11.53 22.53 11.09
CA ILE A 86 12.21 21.46 10.35
C ILE A 86 13.74 21.58 10.47
N ALA A 87 14.28 22.79 10.27
CA ALA A 87 15.71 23.03 10.45
C ALA A 87 16.15 22.71 11.89
N GLY A 88 15.38 23.12 12.88
CA GLY A 88 15.67 22.86 14.30
C GLY A 88 15.71 21.36 14.59
N LEU A 89 14.69 20.62 14.15
CA LEU A 89 14.61 19.18 14.35
C LEU A 89 15.76 18.44 13.62
N SER A 90 16.04 18.79 12.38
CA SER A 90 17.12 18.19 11.58
C SER A 90 18.50 18.44 12.20
N VAL A 91 18.77 19.67 12.63
CA VAL A 91 20.00 20.04 13.33
C VAL A 91 20.10 19.30 14.68
N GLY A 92 18.98 19.08 15.36
CA GLY A 92 18.91 18.27 16.58
C GLY A 92 19.33 16.82 16.36
N VAL A 93 18.80 16.18 15.31
CA VAL A 93 19.17 14.80 14.91
C VAL A 93 20.66 14.73 14.60
N VAL A 94 21.20 15.70 13.84
CA VAL A 94 22.65 15.78 13.54
C VAL A 94 23.46 15.92 14.82
N SER A 95 23.03 16.77 15.74
CA SER A 95 23.72 16.95 17.04
C SER A 95 23.77 15.65 17.85
N CYS A 96 22.65 14.94 17.93
CA CYS A 96 22.57 13.64 18.61
C CYS A 96 23.46 12.59 17.92
N ALA A 97 23.45 12.55 16.58
CA ALA A 97 24.29 11.63 15.81
C ALA A 97 25.79 11.90 16.05
N LEU A 98 26.20 13.17 16.02
CA LEU A 98 27.58 13.57 16.31
C LEU A 98 27.99 13.20 17.74
N ALA A 99 27.15 13.49 18.74
CA ALA A 99 27.42 13.20 20.13
C ALA A 99 27.57 11.70 20.43
N THR A 100 26.77 10.87 19.77
CA THR A 100 26.73 9.42 20.01
C THR A 100 27.63 8.60 19.09
N TYR A 101 28.20 9.21 18.04
CA TYR A 101 29.00 8.51 17.01
C TYR A 101 30.25 7.81 17.58
N GLN A 102 30.81 8.32 18.67
CA GLN A 102 31.97 7.72 19.37
C GLN A 102 31.64 6.32 19.96
N TRP A 103 30.38 6.02 20.23
CA TRP A 103 29.96 4.74 20.80
C TRP A 103 29.65 3.71 19.71
N SER A 104 30.03 2.45 19.95
CA SER A 104 29.91 1.40 18.93
C SER A 104 28.46 1.06 18.57
N VAL A 105 27.54 1.03 19.54
CA VAL A 105 26.14 0.68 19.31
C VAL A 105 25.40 1.79 18.57
N PRO A 106 25.36 3.05 19.03
CA PRO A 106 24.74 4.15 18.29
C PRO A 106 25.31 4.33 16.89
N ARG A 107 26.62 4.14 16.71
CA ARG A 107 27.26 4.20 15.39
C ARG A 107 26.74 3.14 14.44
N ARG A 108 26.55 1.90 14.90
CA ARG A 108 25.97 0.82 14.07
C ARG A 108 24.51 1.11 13.72
N LEU A 109 23.73 1.59 14.68
CA LEU A 109 22.34 1.99 14.44
C LEU A 109 22.25 3.14 13.44
N LEU A 110 23.15 4.10 13.51
CA LEU A 110 23.21 5.20 12.55
C LEU A 110 23.53 4.70 11.13
N HIS A 111 24.40 3.71 10.97
CA HIS A 111 24.67 3.14 9.66
C HIS A 111 23.49 2.31 9.11
N LEU A 112 22.75 1.61 9.99
CA LEU A 112 21.49 0.98 9.59
C LEU A 112 20.46 2.03 9.16
N PHE A 113 20.40 3.14 9.88
CA PHE A 113 19.53 4.27 9.55
C PHE A 113 19.88 4.92 8.20
N LEU A 114 21.18 4.91 7.81
CA LEU A 114 21.57 5.34 6.46
C LEU A 114 20.90 4.55 5.33
N PHE A 115 20.63 3.27 5.54
CA PHE A 115 19.88 2.47 4.57
C PHE A 115 18.44 2.98 4.44
N CYS A 116 17.80 3.32 5.55
CA CYS A 116 16.46 3.92 5.54
C CYS A 116 16.46 5.28 4.82
N ILE A 117 17.53 6.08 4.99
CA ILE A 117 17.70 7.34 4.26
C ILE A 117 17.77 7.12 2.74
N LEU A 118 18.47 6.10 2.30
CA LEU A 118 18.57 5.79 0.87
C LEU A 118 17.21 5.41 0.28
N LEU A 119 16.43 4.62 1.01
CA LEU A 119 15.08 4.25 0.61
C LEU A 119 14.17 5.48 0.56
N GLU A 120 14.25 6.33 1.57
CA GLU A 120 13.51 7.60 1.64
C GLU A 120 13.83 8.53 0.47
N LEU A 121 15.12 8.74 0.18
CA LEU A 121 15.55 9.55 -0.96
C LEU A 121 15.05 8.97 -2.29
N PHE A 122 15.10 7.65 -2.44
CA PHE A 122 14.56 7.01 -3.64
C PHE A 122 13.09 7.34 -3.80
N TYR A 123 12.27 7.13 -2.76
CA TYR A 123 10.84 7.39 -2.83
C TYR A 123 10.52 8.86 -3.08
N ARG A 124 11.21 9.79 -2.45
CA ARG A 124 11.02 11.23 -2.68
C ARG A 124 11.37 11.66 -4.11
N PHE A 125 12.44 11.12 -4.67
CA PHE A 125 12.85 11.46 -6.04
C PHE A 125 12.05 10.69 -7.10
N ALA A 126 11.64 9.46 -6.83
CA ALA A 126 10.88 8.65 -7.78
C ALA A 126 9.37 8.95 -7.74
N TYR A 127 8.82 9.27 -6.57
CA TYR A 127 7.38 9.37 -6.35
C TYR A 127 6.91 10.68 -5.74
N GLY A 128 7.81 11.64 -5.48
CA GLY A 128 7.46 12.94 -4.91
C GLY A 128 6.99 12.92 -3.45
N GLY A 129 7.09 11.78 -2.75
CA GLY A 129 6.66 11.61 -1.37
C GLY A 129 7.60 10.74 -0.54
N GLY A 130 7.51 10.82 0.80
CA GLY A 130 8.31 10.00 1.71
C GLY A 130 7.84 8.54 1.81
N VAL A 131 8.63 7.73 2.52
CA VAL A 131 8.27 6.33 2.83
C VAL A 131 7.12 6.31 3.83
N THR A 132 5.97 5.79 3.40
CA THR A 132 4.77 5.64 4.23
C THR A 132 4.67 4.26 4.86
N SER A 133 3.73 4.08 5.80
CA SER A 133 3.41 2.76 6.36
C SER A 133 2.93 1.79 5.29
N GLY A 134 2.18 2.27 4.28
CA GLY A 134 1.74 1.46 3.14
C GLY A 134 2.93 0.94 2.33
N VAL A 135 3.91 1.80 2.02
CA VAL A 135 5.16 1.39 1.36
C VAL A 135 5.90 0.32 2.16
N LEU A 136 6.06 0.50 3.48
CA LEU A 136 6.73 -0.49 4.32
C LEU A 136 5.98 -1.83 4.37
N LEU A 137 4.66 -1.82 4.31
CA LEU A 137 3.84 -3.03 4.26
C LEU A 137 3.90 -3.72 2.90
N SER A 138 4.08 -2.97 1.80
CA SER A 138 4.18 -3.53 0.44
C SER A 138 5.56 -4.15 0.14
N VAL A 139 6.64 -3.70 0.81
CA VAL A 139 8.01 -4.23 0.60
C VAL A 139 8.10 -5.77 0.65
N PRO A 140 7.51 -6.48 1.63
CA PRO A 140 7.56 -7.93 1.67
C PRO A 140 6.75 -8.63 0.56
N GLU A 141 5.86 -7.91 -0.10
CA GLU A 141 4.96 -8.41 -1.15
C GLU A 141 5.54 -8.15 -2.55
N THR A 142 6.45 -7.18 -2.66
CA THR A 142 7.11 -6.82 -3.92
C THR A 142 7.99 -7.96 -4.40
N SER A 143 7.75 -8.45 -5.61
CA SER A 143 8.55 -9.49 -6.24
C SER A 143 9.92 -8.97 -6.71
N GLY A 144 10.88 -9.89 -6.92
CA GLY A 144 12.19 -9.50 -7.49
C GLY A 144 12.08 -8.91 -8.90
N GLY A 145 11.07 -9.31 -9.67
CA GLY A 145 10.74 -8.74 -10.98
C GLY A 145 10.31 -7.28 -10.86
N GLU A 146 9.33 -7.00 -10.02
CA GLU A 146 8.82 -5.65 -9.74
C GLU A 146 9.91 -4.71 -9.21
N THR A 147 10.75 -5.20 -8.29
CA THR A 147 11.91 -4.44 -7.81
C THR A 147 12.86 -4.11 -8.97
N GLY A 148 13.12 -5.08 -9.86
CA GLY A 148 13.97 -4.88 -11.04
C GLY A 148 13.41 -3.84 -12.00
N GLU A 149 12.11 -3.87 -12.25
CA GLU A 149 11.41 -2.91 -13.12
C GLU A 149 11.38 -1.51 -12.52
N LEU A 150 11.10 -1.41 -11.22
CA LEU A 150 11.15 -0.14 -10.48
C LEU A 150 12.52 0.53 -10.62
N LEU A 151 13.59 -0.25 -10.41
CA LEU A 151 14.96 0.22 -10.54
C LEU A 151 15.34 0.55 -12.01
N ALA A 152 14.87 -0.23 -12.96
CA ALA A 152 15.11 0.01 -14.39
C ALA A 152 14.34 1.23 -14.92
N GLY A 153 13.18 1.54 -14.35
CA GLY A 153 12.39 2.73 -14.66
C GLY A 153 13.13 4.04 -14.36
N HIS A 154 14.07 4.02 -13.40
CA HIS A 154 14.83 5.19 -12.94
C HIS A 154 16.35 4.96 -12.99
N PRO A 155 16.97 4.73 -14.16
CA PRO A 155 18.35 4.25 -14.26
C PRO A 155 19.39 5.20 -13.64
N VAL A 156 19.21 6.51 -13.77
CA VAL A 156 20.12 7.51 -13.19
C VAL A 156 20.02 7.50 -11.66
N LEU A 157 18.80 7.47 -11.13
CA LEU A 157 18.53 7.41 -9.70
C LEU A 157 19.05 6.09 -9.11
N THR A 158 18.81 4.98 -9.79
CA THR A 158 19.32 3.65 -9.41
C THR A 158 20.84 3.61 -9.36
N ALA A 159 21.51 4.13 -10.38
CA ALA A 159 22.97 4.22 -10.39
C ALA A 159 23.49 5.11 -9.24
N GLY A 160 22.82 6.23 -8.99
CA GLY A 160 23.10 7.10 -7.85
C GLY A 160 22.95 6.38 -6.51
N LEU A 161 21.87 5.64 -6.33
CA LEU A 161 21.62 4.85 -5.11
C LEU A 161 22.68 3.76 -4.91
N ILE A 162 23.03 3.02 -5.96
CA ILE A 162 24.08 1.99 -5.89
C ILE A 162 25.40 2.64 -5.47
N LEU A 163 25.74 3.78 -6.07
CA LEU A 163 26.97 4.51 -5.72
C LEU A 163 26.94 4.95 -4.24
N VAL A 164 25.83 5.54 -3.78
CA VAL A 164 25.68 5.99 -2.40
C VAL A 164 25.69 4.80 -1.44
N ALA A 165 25.04 3.68 -1.78
CA ALA A 165 25.08 2.45 -0.99
C ALA A 165 26.50 1.88 -0.88
N LEU A 166 27.27 1.85 -1.96
CA LEU A 166 28.67 1.42 -1.97
C LEU A 166 29.53 2.34 -1.10
N LEU A 167 29.32 3.66 -1.18
CA LEU A 167 30.01 4.63 -0.34
C LEU A 167 29.64 4.46 1.13
N ALA A 168 28.37 4.17 1.44
CA ALA A 168 27.91 3.90 2.81
C ALA A 168 28.53 2.62 3.37
N ILE A 169 28.59 1.54 2.58
CA ILE A 169 29.26 0.28 2.96
C ILE A 169 30.76 0.54 3.18
N TYR A 170 31.39 1.27 2.29
CA TYR A 170 32.80 1.64 2.45
C TYR A 170 33.03 2.45 3.73
N ALA A 171 32.19 3.47 3.99
CA ALA A 171 32.25 4.28 5.19
C ALA A 171 32.01 3.41 6.46
N LEU A 172 31.09 2.44 6.40
CA LEU A 172 30.84 1.47 7.46
C LEU A 172 32.11 0.65 7.78
N ILE A 173 32.73 0.09 6.75
CA ILE A 173 33.96 -0.74 6.87
C ILE A 173 35.10 0.08 7.48
N VAL A 174 35.30 1.31 7.00
CA VAL A 174 36.36 2.22 7.47
C VAL A 174 36.09 2.67 8.89
N SER A 175 34.85 3.07 9.22
CA SER A 175 34.46 3.55 10.55
C SER A 175 34.48 2.46 11.63
N TRP A 176 34.39 1.19 11.23
CA TRP A 176 34.52 0.06 12.16
C TRP A 176 35.89 -0.01 12.84
N ARG A 177 36.93 0.50 12.14
CA ARG A 177 38.33 0.38 12.58
C ARG A 177 38.85 1.58 13.39
N ALA A 178 38.16 2.73 13.36
CA ALA A 178 38.62 3.92 14.06
C ALA A 178 37.45 4.77 14.56
N PRO A 179 37.20 4.87 15.87
CA PRO A 179 36.22 5.79 16.43
C PRO A 179 36.72 7.24 16.29
N LEU A 180 35.94 8.08 15.59
CA LEU A 180 36.15 9.52 15.57
C LEU A 180 35.25 10.15 16.66
N GLY A 181 35.83 10.88 17.56
CA GLY A 181 35.11 11.68 18.56
C GLY A 181 34.96 13.12 18.07
N PHE A 182 33.74 13.63 18.10
CA PHE A 182 33.49 15.06 17.91
C PHE A 182 33.64 15.81 19.25
N SER A 183 34.09 17.07 19.21
CA SER A 183 34.24 17.83 20.43
C SER A 183 32.87 18.08 21.08
N LEU A 184 32.80 17.91 22.39
CA LEU A 184 31.54 18.16 23.14
C LEU A 184 31.04 19.61 22.92
N LYS A 185 31.95 20.57 22.77
CA LYS A 185 31.59 21.96 22.47
C LYS A 185 30.86 22.12 21.14
N LEU A 186 31.27 21.37 20.10
CA LEU A 186 30.58 21.38 18.82
C LEU A 186 29.18 20.78 18.97
N CYS A 187 29.07 19.61 19.57
CA CYS A 187 27.78 18.94 19.77
C CYS A 187 26.80 19.78 20.61
N THR A 188 27.28 20.41 21.70
CA THR A 188 26.43 21.27 22.54
C THR A 188 26.04 22.56 21.80
N GLY A 189 26.95 23.15 21.01
CA GLY A 189 26.63 24.34 20.19
C GLY A 189 25.57 24.07 19.13
N VAL A 190 25.72 22.96 18.40
CA VAL A 190 24.74 22.52 17.42
C VAL A 190 23.39 22.20 18.08
N GLY A 191 23.39 21.51 19.22
CA GLY A 191 22.19 21.22 19.99
C GLY A 191 21.48 22.47 20.51
N ALA A 192 22.23 23.45 20.99
CA ALA A 192 21.68 24.75 21.45
C ALA A 192 21.03 25.52 20.28
N ALA A 193 21.66 25.52 19.10
CA ALA A 193 21.08 26.13 17.90
C ALA A 193 19.77 25.44 17.50
N SER A 194 19.72 24.10 17.54
CA SER A 194 18.49 23.31 17.29
C SER A 194 17.37 23.75 18.25
N ILE A 195 17.63 23.73 19.52
CA ILE A 195 16.67 24.14 20.57
C ILE A 195 16.16 25.56 20.32
N ALA A 196 17.06 26.50 20.00
CA ALA A 196 16.68 27.88 19.72
C ALA A 196 15.75 28.02 18.51
N MET A 197 16.02 27.28 17.43
CA MET A 197 15.15 27.26 16.24
C MET A 197 13.76 26.67 16.54
N ILE A 198 13.69 25.57 17.28
CA ILE A 198 12.41 24.96 17.69
C ILE A 198 11.60 25.95 18.55
N PHE A 199 12.23 26.59 19.56
CA PHE A 199 11.53 27.57 20.37
C PHE A 199 11.06 28.79 19.56
N ALA A 200 11.86 29.27 18.61
CA ALA A 200 11.48 30.37 17.73
C ALA A 200 10.26 29.98 16.87
N SER A 201 10.26 28.76 16.29
CA SER A 201 9.10 28.22 15.55
C SER A 201 7.84 28.16 16.41
N LEU A 202 7.94 27.59 17.62
CA LEU A 202 6.80 27.51 18.55
C LEU A 202 6.28 28.89 18.97
N ALA A 203 7.17 29.88 19.16
CA ALA A 203 6.79 31.24 19.50
C ALA A 203 6.04 31.93 18.34
N ILE A 204 6.54 31.76 17.10
CA ILE A 204 5.89 32.27 15.90
C ILE A 204 4.51 31.59 15.73
N GLY A 205 4.44 30.26 15.86
CA GLY A 205 3.20 29.53 15.77
C GLY A 205 2.17 29.94 16.84
N LYS A 206 2.60 30.15 18.08
CA LYS A 206 1.72 30.66 19.13
C LYS A 206 1.20 32.05 18.82
N TYR A 207 2.04 32.91 18.26
CA TYR A 207 1.63 34.26 17.83
C TYR A 207 0.58 34.20 16.70
N GLN A 208 0.78 33.30 15.74
CA GLN A 208 -0.11 33.15 14.58
C GLN A 208 -1.46 32.51 14.94
N PHE A 209 -1.44 31.40 15.66
CA PHE A 209 -2.62 30.60 15.91
C PHE A 209 -3.41 31.02 17.16
N GLY A 210 -2.78 31.71 18.09
CA GLY A 210 -3.40 32.15 19.34
C GLY A 210 -3.84 30.98 20.25
N ASP A 211 -4.20 29.84 19.68
CA ASP A 211 -4.62 28.62 20.37
C ASP A 211 -3.51 27.57 20.37
N THR A 212 -3.15 27.11 21.56
CA THR A 212 -2.14 26.06 21.76
C THR A 212 -2.57 24.69 21.21
N ARG A 213 -3.86 24.41 21.06
CA ARG A 213 -4.37 23.15 20.46
C ARG A 213 -4.10 23.13 18.96
N LEU A 214 -4.42 24.24 18.26
CA LEU A 214 -4.14 24.37 16.83
C LEU A 214 -2.65 24.31 16.54
N LEU A 215 -1.83 25.01 17.32
CA LEU A 215 -0.39 24.94 17.20
C LEU A 215 0.12 23.49 17.36
N LYS A 216 -0.39 22.75 18.34
CA LYS A 216 -0.01 21.35 18.56
C LYS A 216 -0.36 20.48 17.38
N ILE A 217 -1.54 20.63 16.77
CA ILE A 217 -1.98 19.86 15.60
C ILE A 217 -1.05 20.16 14.42
N VAL A 218 -0.80 21.43 14.11
CA VAL A 218 0.07 21.84 13.00
C VAL A 218 1.49 21.31 13.19
N VAL A 219 2.09 21.48 14.38
CA VAL A 219 3.44 21.01 14.67
C VAL A 219 3.54 19.49 14.54
N LEU A 220 2.52 18.74 15.02
CA LEU A 220 2.53 17.29 14.92
C LEU A 220 2.41 16.82 13.48
N SER A 221 1.50 17.41 12.67
CA SER A 221 1.37 17.04 11.26
C SER A 221 2.65 17.32 10.47
N GLU A 222 3.25 18.51 10.65
CA GLU A 222 4.51 18.85 9.98
C GLU A 222 5.66 17.92 10.35
N VAL A 223 5.75 17.53 11.63
CA VAL A 223 6.80 16.60 12.08
C VAL A 223 6.58 15.20 11.51
N GLN A 224 5.32 14.74 11.43
CA GLN A 224 5.00 13.41 10.91
C GLN A 224 5.37 13.26 9.43
N ASP A 225 5.26 14.34 8.64
CA ASP A 225 5.50 14.31 7.20
C ASP A 225 6.94 14.67 6.82
N THR A 226 7.80 14.94 7.81
CA THR A 226 9.16 15.41 7.58
C THR A 226 10.20 14.36 7.96
N PHE A 227 11.14 14.09 7.01
CA PHE A 227 12.31 13.26 7.30
C PHE A 227 13.15 13.83 8.45
N PRO A 228 13.64 13.01 9.41
CA PRO A 228 13.56 11.54 9.48
C PRO A 228 12.35 11.02 10.28
N PHE A 229 11.42 11.88 10.64
CA PHE A 229 10.32 11.53 11.54
C PHE A 229 9.21 10.78 10.80
N ASP A 230 9.02 11.04 9.49
CA ASP A 230 8.11 10.32 8.61
C ASP A 230 8.43 8.82 8.58
N VAL A 231 9.70 8.44 8.38
CA VAL A 231 10.14 7.03 8.45
C VAL A 231 9.89 6.45 9.86
N ALA A 232 10.17 7.21 10.91
CA ALA A 232 9.93 6.75 12.27
C ALA A 232 8.44 6.57 12.57
N THR A 233 7.59 7.49 12.10
CA THR A 233 6.13 7.38 12.23
C THR A 233 5.57 6.24 11.39
N ALA A 234 6.07 6.03 10.17
CA ALA A 234 5.71 4.89 9.33
C ALA A 234 6.05 3.55 10.01
N ILE A 235 7.27 3.42 10.56
CA ILE A 235 7.67 2.23 11.33
C ILE A 235 6.78 2.05 12.56
N ALA A 236 6.50 3.12 13.29
CA ALA A 236 5.62 3.06 14.46
C ALA A 236 4.19 2.67 14.09
N ALA A 237 3.66 3.17 12.97
CA ALA A 237 2.34 2.82 12.46
C ALA A 237 2.27 1.33 12.09
N VAL A 238 3.27 0.81 11.37
CA VAL A 238 3.38 -0.63 11.06
C VAL A 238 3.47 -1.46 12.34
N ALA A 239 4.34 -1.07 13.28
CA ALA A 239 4.50 -1.79 14.56
C ALA A 239 3.19 -1.81 15.37
N ASN A 240 2.50 -0.66 15.46
CA ASN A 240 1.19 -0.57 16.13
C ASN A 240 0.13 -1.43 15.41
N GLY A 241 0.10 -1.39 14.08
CA GLY A 241 -0.78 -2.24 13.27
C GLY A 241 -0.56 -3.73 13.55
N LEU A 242 0.70 -4.17 13.63
CA LEU A 242 1.06 -5.56 13.97
C LEU A 242 0.68 -5.92 15.42
N ILE A 243 0.87 -5.01 16.38
CA ILE A 243 0.46 -5.21 17.78
C ILE A 243 -1.06 -5.33 17.86
N ASP A 244 -1.80 -4.46 17.19
CA ASP A 244 -3.27 -4.49 17.16
C ASP A 244 -3.78 -5.76 16.46
N THR A 245 -3.18 -6.17 15.35
CA THR A 245 -3.49 -7.42 14.66
C THR A 245 -3.30 -8.61 15.59
N ARG A 246 -2.16 -8.71 16.30
CA ARG A 246 -1.91 -9.77 17.27
C ARG A 246 -2.88 -9.74 18.45
N ARG A 247 -3.20 -8.55 18.95
CA ARG A 247 -4.16 -8.35 20.04
C ARG A 247 -5.57 -8.81 19.62
N LEU A 248 -5.98 -8.49 18.41
CA LEU A 248 -7.30 -8.82 17.88
C LEU A 248 -7.37 -10.24 17.30
N ALA A 249 -6.24 -10.88 17.00
CA ALA A 249 -6.19 -12.22 16.42
C ALA A 249 -6.97 -13.27 17.24
N SER A 250 -6.91 -13.20 18.57
CA SER A 250 -7.67 -14.11 19.44
C SER A 250 -9.18 -13.84 19.39
N THR A 251 -9.60 -12.59 19.21
CA THR A 251 -11.00 -12.20 19.02
C THR A 251 -11.49 -12.68 17.66
N ARG A 252 -10.72 -12.39 16.59
CA ARG A 252 -11.01 -12.85 15.23
C ARG A 252 -11.11 -14.38 15.15
N ALA A 253 -10.20 -15.11 15.79
CA ALA A 253 -10.20 -16.58 15.77
C ALA A 253 -11.50 -17.18 16.36
N ARG A 254 -12.08 -16.53 17.37
CA ARG A 254 -13.31 -16.97 18.03
C ARG A 254 -14.57 -16.38 17.42
N PHE A 255 -14.43 -15.43 16.50
CA PHE A 255 -15.57 -14.76 15.90
C PHE A 255 -16.37 -15.73 15.02
N GLU A 256 -17.68 -15.71 15.20
CA GLU A 256 -18.66 -16.36 14.33
C GLU A 256 -19.83 -15.41 14.12
N PHE A 257 -20.43 -15.47 12.95
CA PHE A 257 -21.62 -14.67 12.66
C PHE A 257 -22.81 -15.28 13.38
N PRO A 258 -23.57 -14.48 14.14
CA PRO A 258 -24.73 -15.00 14.86
C PRO A 258 -25.92 -15.24 13.92
N ASN A 259 -26.71 -16.27 14.23
CA ASN A 259 -27.99 -16.59 13.58
C ASN A 259 -27.91 -16.70 12.04
N VAL A 260 -26.88 -17.43 11.54
CA VAL A 260 -26.69 -17.66 10.11
C VAL A 260 -27.65 -18.73 9.59
N TYR A 261 -28.41 -18.39 8.55
CA TYR A 261 -29.27 -19.34 7.84
C TYR A 261 -29.51 -18.90 6.38
N MET A 262 -29.99 -19.84 5.56
CA MET A 262 -30.47 -19.52 4.22
C MET A 262 -31.95 -19.13 4.27
N MET A 263 -32.31 -18.00 3.68
CA MET A 263 -33.68 -17.48 3.67
C MET A 263 -34.68 -18.40 2.97
N ASN A 264 -34.25 -19.15 1.96
CA ASN A 264 -35.09 -20.11 1.22
C ASN A 264 -34.76 -21.55 1.62
N ALA A 265 -35.41 -22.05 2.69
CA ALA A 265 -35.21 -23.43 3.16
C ALA A 265 -35.59 -24.50 2.09
N ALA A 266 -36.55 -24.21 1.21
CA ALA A 266 -36.88 -25.06 0.06
C ALA A 266 -35.71 -25.16 -0.94
N SER A 267 -34.86 -24.15 -1.03
CA SER A 267 -33.67 -24.12 -1.87
C SER A 267 -32.54 -25.05 -1.36
N ARG A 268 -32.62 -25.56 -0.14
CA ARG A 268 -31.61 -26.51 0.40
C ARG A 268 -31.52 -27.83 -0.38
N ARG A 269 -32.60 -28.20 -1.12
CA ARG A 269 -32.68 -29.46 -1.93
C ARG A 269 -32.75 -29.21 -3.43
N ALA A 270 -32.81 -27.97 -3.89
CA ALA A 270 -32.98 -27.64 -5.31
C ALA A 270 -31.62 -27.36 -5.96
N ALA A 271 -31.54 -27.33 -7.26
CA ALA A 271 -30.43 -27.14 -8.19
C ALA A 271 -29.09 -26.56 -7.61
N ALA A 272 -27.98 -26.89 -8.21
CA ALA A 272 -26.68 -26.34 -7.87
C ALA A 272 -26.68 -24.79 -7.85
N GLU A 273 -25.92 -24.21 -6.93
CA GLU A 273 -25.74 -22.77 -6.83
C GLU A 273 -24.22 -22.46 -6.83
N ILE A 274 -23.75 -21.77 -7.85
CA ILE A 274 -22.31 -21.49 -8.04
C ILE A 274 -22.12 -20.00 -8.25
N TYR A 275 -21.43 -19.35 -7.32
CA TYR A 275 -21.12 -17.94 -7.41
C TYR A 275 -19.62 -17.73 -7.49
N VAL A 276 -19.19 -16.81 -8.34
CA VAL A 276 -17.79 -16.42 -8.48
C VAL A 276 -17.64 -14.95 -8.14
N VAL A 277 -16.73 -14.64 -7.23
CA VAL A 277 -16.34 -13.28 -6.87
C VAL A 277 -14.95 -13.07 -7.40
N VAL A 278 -14.80 -12.19 -8.38
CA VAL A 278 -13.51 -11.84 -8.98
C VAL A 278 -13.05 -10.54 -8.37
N VAL A 279 -11.98 -10.63 -7.60
CA VAL A 279 -11.25 -9.48 -7.06
C VAL A 279 -10.18 -9.13 -8.10
N GLY A 280 -10.43 -8.06 -8.86
CA GLY A 280 -9.47 -7.47 -9.79
C GLY A 280 -8.45 -6.63 -9.05
N GLU A 281 -7.38 -6.29 -9.73
CA GLU A 281 -6.21 -5.61 -9.17
C GLU A 281 -5.85 -4.39 -10.01
N THR A 282 -5.70 -3.23 -9.36
CA THR A 282 -5.15 -1.98 -9.94
C THR A 282 -5.86 -1.55 -11.23
N SER A 283 -7.16 -1.84 -11.38
CA SER A 283 -7.87 -1.58 -12.62
C SER A 283 -8.79 -0.36 -12.49
N ARG A 284 -8.44 0.72 -13.19
CA ARG A 284 -9.22 1.98 -13.17
C ARG A 284 -10.37 1.93 -14.18
N ARG A 285 -11.54 2.43 -13.80
CA ARG A 285 -12.75 2.44 -14.64
C ARG A 285 -12.55 3.18 -15.95
N GLU A 286 -11.80 4.28 -15.95
CA GLU A 286 -11.61 5.16 -17.10
C GLU A 286 -10.90 4.47 -18.30
N ASN A 287 -10.20 3.35 -18.08
CA ASN A 287 -9.55 2.58 -19.15
C ASN A 287 -10.37 1.37 -19.65
N TRP A 288 -11.65 1.27 -19.27
CA TRP A 288 -12.54 0.20 -19.74
C TRP A 288 -13.52 0.72 -20.79
N SER A 289 -13.49 0.20 -22.03
CA SER A 289 -14.50 0.55 -23.05
C SER A 289 -15.91 0.22 -22.60
N LEU A 290 -16.09 -0.81 -21.76
CA LEU A 290 -17.37 -1.13 -21.11
C LEU A 290 -17.94 0.07 -20.32
N PHE A 291 -17.13 0.98 -19.83
CA PHE A 291 -17.53 2.18 -19.08
C PHE A 291 -17.30 3.47 -19.88
N GLY A 292 -17.06 3.39 -21.21
CA GLY A 292 -17.00 4.53 -22.09
C GLY A 292 -15.60 5.00 -22.50
N TYR A 293 -14.55 4.24 -22.21
CA TYR A 293 -13.21 4.52 -22.73
C TYR A 293 -13.19 4.42 -24.26
N SER A 294 -12.50 5.33 -24.92
CA SER A 294 -12.49 5.42 -26.39
C SER A 294 -11.73 4.28 -27.07
N ARG A 295 -10.73 3.70 -26.41
CA ARG A 295 -10.06 2.48 -26.88
C ARG A 295 -10.89 1.24 -26.54
N GLY A 296 -11.00 0.30 -27.46
CA GLY A 296 -11.71 -0.97 -27.27
C GLY A 296 -10.94 -1.94 -26.36
N THR A 297 -10.79 -1.60 -25.09
CA THR A 297 -10.04 -2.41 -24.11
C THR A 297 -10.83 -3.60 -23.58
N THR A 298 -12.16 -3.57 -23.67
CA THR A 298 -13.02 -4.64 -23.17
C THR A 298 -14.02 -5.17 -24.21
N PRO A 299 -13.58 -5.53 -25.46
CA PRO A 299 -14.50 -5.81 -26.56
C PRO A 299 -15.40 -7.03 -26.34
N ARG A 300 -14.96 -8.02 -25.55
CA ARG A 300 -15.75 -9.22 -25.27
C ARG A 300 -16.88 -8.95 -24.27
N LEU A 301 -16.61 -8.13 -23.26
CA LEU A 301 -17.62 -7.67 -22.31
C LEU A 301 -18.54 -6.62 -22.93
N ASP A 302 -18.03 -5.76 -23.83
CA ASP A 302 -18.84 -4.83 -24.62
C ASP A 302 -19.90 -5.57 -25.44
N ALA A 303 -19.51 -6.68 -26.06
CA ALA A 303 -20.42 -7.51 -26.86
C ALA A 303 -21.56 -8.16 -26.03
N MET A 304 -21.39 -8.28 -24.71
CA MET A 304 -22.43 -8.81 -23.81
C MET A 304 -22.95 -7.76 -22.81
N ARG A 305 -22.76 -6.49 -23.09
CA ARG A 305 -23.14 -5.37 -22.21
C ARG A 305 -24.58 -5.47 -21.70
N GLY A 306 -25.51 -5.95 -22.55
CA GLY A 306 -26.93 -6.11 -22.20
C GLY A 306 -27.20 -7.19 -21.14
N ASP A 307 -26.28 -8.12 -20.94
CA ASP A 307 -26.36 -9.20 -19.95
C ASP A 307 -25.68 -8.83 -18.62
N LEU A 308 -25.05 -7.66 -18.54
CA LEU A 308 -24.32 -7.20 -17.37
C LEU A 308 -25.09 -6.12 -16.60
N PHE A 309 -24.99 -6.17 -15.28
CA PHE A 309 -25.43 -5.11 -14.38
C PHE A 309 -24.22 -4.23 -14.07
N LEU A 310 -24.11 -3.06 -14.73
CA LEU A 310 -22.95 -2.17 -14.66
C LEU A 310 -23.17 -1.09 -13.60
N PHE A 311 -22.20 -0.89 -12.71
CA PHE A 311 -22.23 0.18 -11.72
C PHE A 311 -21.24 1.28 -12.11
N ASN A 312 -21.73 2.29 -12.84
CA ASN A 312 -20.89 3.33 -13.43
C ASN A 312 -20.25 4.29 -12.39
N ARG A 313 -20.70 4.27 -11.14
CA ARG A 313 -20.27 5.15 -10.06
C ARG A 313 -19.77 4.36 -8.87
N ALA A 314 -18.99 3.33 -9.14
CA ALA A 314 -18.37 2.53 -8.09
C ALA A 314 -17.02 3.11 -7.70
N THR A 315 -16.77 3.16 -6.38
CA THR A 315 -15.54 3.67 -5.80
C THR A 315 -14.94 2.70 -4.80
N SER A 316 -13.63 2.53 -4.84
CA SER A 316 -12.88 1.85 -3.79
C SER A 316 -12.83 2.69 -2.52
N ASN A 317 -12.81 2.02 -1.37
CA ASN A 317 -12.65 2.66 -0.07
C ASN A 317 -11.20 2.83 0.37
N ALA A 318 -10.23 2.43 -0.47
CA ALA A 318 -8.81 2.64 -0.23
C ALA A 318 -8.02 2.69 -1.55
N THR A 319 -6.78 3.17 -1.49
CA THR A 319 -5.90 3.36 -2.65
C THR A 319 -4.86 2.25 -2.81
N ASN A 320 -4.98 1.15 -2.06
CA ASN A 320 -4.11 -0.02 -2.16
C ASN A 320 -4.82 -1.30 -1.73
N THR A 321 -4.32 -2.45 -2.17
CA THR A 321 -4.91 -3.78 -2.02
C THR A 321 -5.04 -4.21 -0.56
N ILE A 322 -4.01 -3.94 0.26
CA ILE A 322 -3.96 -4.36 1.68
C ILE A 322 -5.11 -3.75 2.48
N LEU A 323 -5.54 -2.55 2.12
CA LEU A 323 -6.62 -1.84 2.81
C LEU A 323 -7.98 -2.10 2.13
N SER A 324 -8.05 -2.10 0.79
CA SER A 324 -9.31 -2.16 0.05
C SER A 324 -9.97 -3.55 0.11
N VAL A 325 -9.21 -4.63 -0.10
CA VAL A 325 -9.76 -6.00 -0.11
C VAL A 325 -10.41 -6.38 1.23
N PRO A 326 -9.77 -6.11 2.40
CA PRO A 326 -10.44 -6.33 3.68
C PRO A 326 -11.72 -5.50 3.88
N LEU A 327 -11.76 -4.24 3.40
CA LEU A 327 -12.97 -3.42 3.46
C LEU A 327 -14.10 -3.97 2.58
N ALA A 328 -13.78 -4.51 1.41
CA ALA A 328 -14.77 -5.11 0.50
C ALA A 328 -15.31 -6.45 1.01
N LEU A 329 -14.48 -7.27 1.66
CA LEU A 329 -14.82 -8.65 2.03
C LEU A 329 -15.20 -8.85 3.51
N THR A 330 -15.20 -7.77 4.32
CA THR A 330 -15.65 -7.79 5.72
C THR A 330 -16.75 -6.75 5.93
N ARG A 331 -17.30 -6.66 7.15
CA ARG A 331 -18.26 -5.61 7.52
C ARG A 331 -17.59 -4.27 7.87
N ALA A 332 -16.31 -4.14 7.62
CA ALA A 332 -15.57 -2.93 7.89
C ALA A 332 -15.88 -1.82 6.87
N ALA A 333 -15.87 -0.58 7.35
CA ALA A 333 -15.83 0.62 6.54
C ALA A 333 -14.59 1.45 6.92
N PRO A 334 -14.18 2.46 6.17
CA PRO A 334 -13.01 3.28 6.53
C PRO A 334 -13.00 3.78 7.98
N ALA A 335 -14.13 4.28 8.46
CA ALA A 335 -14.28 4.73 9.85
C ALA A 335 -14.24 3.58 10.89
N THR A 336 -14.55 2.35 10.49
CA THR A 336 -14.62 1.15 11.36
C THR A 336 -13.61 0.09 10.93
N ARG A 337 -12.49 0.46 10.32
CA ARG A 337 -11.50 -0.48 9.75
C ARG A 337 -10.98 -1.55 10.72
N SER A 338 -11.01 -1.28 12.03
CA SER A 338 -10.64 -2.26 13.06
C SER A 338 -11.53 -3.52 13.06
N VAL A 339 -12.75 -3.43 12.49
CA VAL A 339 -13.66 -4.57 12.31
C VAL A 339 -13.00 -5.63 11.41
N ALA A 340 -12.29 -5.25 10.36
CA ALA A 340 -11.57 -6.20 9.50
C ALA A 340 -10.49 -7.00 10.24
N ARG A 341 -9.98 -6.48 11.37
CA ARG A 341 -8.97 -7.15 12.21
C ARG A 341 -9.59 -8.01 13.32
N SER A 342 -10.84 -7.75 13.70
CA SER A 342 -11.52 -8.41 14.83
C SER A 342 -12.60 -9.40 14.41
N GLU A 343 -13.17 -9.26 13.22
CA GLU A 343 -14.20 -10.14 12.68
C GLU A 343 -13.68 -10.92 11.47
N LYS A 344 -14.34 -12.03 11.16
CA LYS A 344 -14.04 -12.82 9.97
C LYS A 344 -14.75 -12.25 8.73
N SER A 345 -14.31 -12.70 7.57
CA SER A 345 -14.81 -12.23 6.27
C SER A 345 -16.13 -12.91 5.87
N ILE A 346 -16.67 -12.46 4.74
CA ILE A 346 -17.81 -13.09 4.05
C ILE A 346 -17.59 -14.58 3.79
N ILE A 347 -16.33 -15.03 3.63
CA ILE A 347 -15.99 -16.44 3.40
C ILE A 347 -16.48 -17.30 4.58
N THR A 348 -16.20 -16.87 5.81
CA THR A 348 -16.68 -17.58 7.01
C THR A 348 -18.21 -17.58 7.10
N LEU A 349 -18.86 -16.46 6.78
CA LEU A 349 -20.33 -16.39 6.78
C LEU A 349 -20.95 -17.40 5.81
N LEU A 350 -20.42 -17.46 4.57
CA LEU A 350 -20.88 -18.39 3.55
C LEU A 350 -20.65 -19.86 3.94
N LYS A 351 -19.52 -20.13 4.57
CA LYS A 351 -19.20 -21.46 5.12
C LYS A 351 -20.18 -21.87 6.23
N GLN A 352 -20.49 -20.95 7.17
CA GLN A 352 -21.51 -21.18 8.18
C GLN A 352 -22.90 -21.42 7.58
N ALA A 353 -23.22 -20.78 6.42
CA ALA A 353 -24.45 -20.99 5.68
C ALA A 353 -24.49 -22.31 4.89
N GLY A 354 -23.37 -23.05 4.82
CA GLY A 354 -23.26 -24.35 4.16
C GLY A 354 -22.80 -24.31 2.71
N PHE A 355 -22.18 -23.21 2.26
CA PHE A 355 -21.48 -23.18 0.98
C PHE A 355 -20.08 -23.80 1.11
N ALA A 356 -19.62 -24.54 0.10
CA ALA A 356 -18.24 -24.86 -0.09
C ALA A 356 -17.52 -23.60 -0.58
N THR A 357 -16.44 -23.23 0.07
CA THR A 357 -15.74 -21.97 -0.19
C THR A 357 -14.34 -22.21 -0.73
N TYR A 358 -13.98 -21.45 -1.77
CA TYR A 358 -12.71 -21.56 -2.48
C TYR A 358 -12.06 -20.18 -2.57
N TRP A 359 -10.75 -20.12 -2.31
CA TRP A 359 -9.92 -18.96 -2.63
C TRP A 359 -8.83 -19.39 -3.60
N ILE A 360 -8.84 -18.83 -4.79
CA ILE A 360 -7.89 -19.11 -5.86
C ILE A 360 -7.22 -17.78 -6.21
N SER A 361 -5.95 -17.64 -5.90
CA SER A 361 -5.18 -16.42 -6.15
C SER A 361 -4.14 -16.67 -7.24
N ASN A 362 -3.88 -15.66 -8.06
CA ASN A 362 -2.72 -15.60 -8.94
C ASN A 362 -1.60 -14.75 -8.33
N GLN A 363 -1.92 -13.96 -7.30
CA GLN A 363 -0.92 -13.25 -6.51
C GLN A 363 -0.18 -14.21 -5.57
N ALA A 364 1.09 -13.89 -5.30
CA ALA A 364 1.91 -14.71 -4.42
C ALA A 364 1.33 -14.77 -2.99
N ARG A 365 1.48 -15.94 -2.34
CA ARG A 365 1.18 -16.05 -0.92
C ARG A 365 2.18 -15.22 -0.13
N SER A 366 1.71 -14.23 0.59
CA SER A 366 2.51 -13.49 1.55
C SER A 366 2.12 -13.92 2.96
N ASP A 367 3.00 -14.69 3.61
CA ASP A 367 2.88 -15.02 5.03
C ASP A 367 3.68 -14.02 5.90
N ALA A 368 4.36 -13.08 5.25
CA ALA A 368 5.08 -12.02 5.91
C ALA A 368 4.10 -11.05 6.62
N LEU A 369 4.44 -10.63 7.81
CA LEU A 369 3.72 -9.63 8.59
C LEU A 369 2.22 -9.93 8.83
N ASP A 370 1.80 -11.22 8.74
CA ASP A 370 0.41 -11.62 8.98
C ASP A 370 -0.60 -10.88 8.08
N ASN A 371 -0.31 -10.86 6.77
CA ASN A 371 -1.06 -10.15 5.73
C ASN A 371 -2.58 -10.38 5.85
N PRO A 372 -3.41 -9.32 5.91
CA PRO A 372 -4.86 -9.42 6.05
C PRO A 372 -5.53 -10.23 4.94
N ILE A 373 -5.03 -10.16 3.69
CA ILE A 373 -5.59 -10.91 2.54
C ILE A 373 -5.32 -12.40 2.71
N SER A 374 -4.10 -12.78 3.13
CA SER A 374 -3.76 -14.16 3.44
C SER A 374 -4.57 -14.71 4.63
N GLN A 375 -4.94 -13.86 5.60
CA GLN A 375 -5.84 -14.25 6.69
C GLN A 375 -7.25 -14.54 6.17
N ILE A 376 -7.79 -13.69 5.28
CA ILE A 376 -9.10 -13.88 4.64
C ILE A 376 -9.07 -15.15 3.78
N ALA A 377 -8.04 -15.34 2.96
CA ALA A 377 -7.88 -16.54 2.12
C ALA A 377 -7.94 -17.84 2.94
N ARG A 378 -7.29 -17.87 4.11
CA ARG A 378 -7.26 -19.05 5.01
C ARG A 378 -8.61 -19.39 5.64
N GLU A 379 -9.62 -18.51 5.54
CA GLU A 379 -10.98 -18.83 6.01
C GLU A 379 -11.70 -19.81 5.05
N ALA A 380 -11.29 -19.88 3.77
CA ALA A 380 -11.89 -20.77 2.79
C ALA A 380 -11.59 -22.26 3.09
N ASP A 381 -12.50 -23.15 2.62
CA ASP A 381 -12.30 -24.60 2.75
C ASP A 381 -11.16 -25.08 1.85
N HIS A 382 -10.99 -24.43 0.70
CA HIS A 382 -9.96 -24.74 -0.29
C HIS A 382 -9.23 -23.47 -0.70
N VAL A 383 -7.90 -23.50 -0.57
CA VAL A 383 -7.03 -22.36 -0.87
C VAL A 383 -5.98 -22.80 -1.88
N SER A 384 -5.77 -22.00 -2.93
CA SER A 384 -4.76 -22.24 -3.97
C SER A 384 -4.04 -20.94 -4.31
N PHE A 385 -2.70 -20.99 -4.30
CA PHE A 385 -1.81 -19.92 -4.72
C PHE A 385 -0.88 -20.41 -5.85
N PRO A 386 -0.20 -19.52 -6.61
CA PRO A 386 0.73 -19.93 -7.65
C PRO A 386 1.83 -20.87 -7.16
N GLN A 387 2.29 -20.71 -5.90
CA GLN A 387 3.31 -21.56 -5.30
C GLN A 387 2.85 -23.02 -5.14
N ASP A 388 1.54 -23.26 -5.07
CA ASP A 388 0.95 -24.60 -4.94
C ASP A 388 0.85 -25.31 -6.30
N MET A 389 1.12 -24.62 -7.41
CA MET A 389 1.09 -25.16 -8.78
C MET A 389 2.46 -25.72 -9.17
N GLN A 390 2.45 -26.86 -9.89
CA GLN A 390 3.69 -27.35 -10.49
C GLN A 390 4.21 -26.38 -11.57
N PRO A 391 5.53 -26.21 -11.73
CA PRO A 391 6.07 -25.30 -12.75
C PRO A 391 5.55 -25.57 -14.17
N SER A 392 5.26 -26.83 -14.52
CA SER A 392 4.70 -27.24 -15.80
C SER A 392 3.22 -26.86 -16.00
N GLU A 393 2.50 -26.53 -14.94
CA GLU A 393 1.10 -26.15 -14.94
C GLU A 393 0.91 -24.63 -15.04
N ARG A 394 1.97 -23.84 -14.79
CA ARG A 394 1.92 -22.38 -14.80
C ARG A 394 2.03 -21.85 -16.21
N SER A 395 1.08 -21.03 -16.62
CA SER A 395 1.19 -20.24 -17.84
C SER A 395 1.81 -18.86 -17.53
N GLY A 396 3.09 -18.86 -17.18
CA GLY A 396 3.89 -17.64 -17.09
C GLY A 396 3.45 -16.61 -16.04
N GLY A 397 2.68 -16.94 -15.01
CA GLY A 397 2.21 -15.95 -14.01
C GLY A 397 0.98 -15.15 -14.44
N PHE A 398 0.37 -15.46 -15.60
CA PHE A 398 -0.82 -14.76 -16.11
C PHE A 398 -2.10 -15.22 -15.42
N ASP A 399 -3.11 -14.35 -15.39
CA ASP A 399 -4.43 -14.64 -14.80
C ASP A 399 -5.21 -15.77 -15.47
N SER A 400 -4.76 -16.26 -16.63
CA SER A 400 -5.23 -17.53 -17.21
C SER A 400 -5.00 -18.75 -16.29
N ASN A 401 -4.09 -18.68 -15.34
CA ASN A 401 -3.92 -19.69 -14.29
C ASN A 401 -5.17 -19.84 -13.41
N LEU A 402 -5.89 -18.74 -13.15
CA LEU A 402 -7.14 -18.75 -12.40
C LEU A 402 -8.21 -19.57 -13.12
N GLN A 403 -8.28 -19.47 -14.46
CA GLN A 403 -9.22 -20.24 -15.27
C GLN A 403 -8.94 -21.74 -15.19
N LEU A 404 -7.66 -22.14 -15.22
CA LEU A 404 -7.28 -23.54 -15.08
C LEU A 404 -7.81 -24.12 -13.75
N ARG A 405 -7.52 -23.42 -12.65
CA ARG A 405 -7.96 -23.84 -11.31
C ARG A 405 -9.48 -23.75 -11.12
N LEU A 406 -10.14 -22.76 -11.72
CA LEU A 406 -11.60 -22.66 -11.73
C LEU A 406 -12.21 -23.87 -12.44
N ASN A 407 -11.71 -24.26 -13.63
CA ASN A 407 -12.21 -25.39 -14.39
C ASN A 407 -12.05 -26.71 -13.60
N GLU A 408 -10.91 -26.92 -12.94
CA GLU A 408 -10.70 -28.07 -12.05
C GLU A 408 -11.69 -28.08 -10.88
N THR A 409 -11.92 -26.91 -10.29
CA THR A 409 -12.87 -26.76 -9.18
C THR A 409 -14.30 -27.07 -9.64
N LEU A 410 -14.74 -26.48 -10.74
CA LEU A 410 -16.08 -26.71 -11.30
C LEU A 410 -16.28 -28.18 -11.68
N ALA A 411 -15.27 -28.86 -12.23
CA ALA A 411 -15.34 -30.28 -12.56
C ALA A 411 -15.53 -31.20 -11.34
N ARG A 412 -15.11 -30.77 -10.16
CA ARG A 412 -15.28 -31.52 -8.89
C ARG A 412 -16.62 -31.26 -8.23
N LEU A 413 -17.33 -30.18 -8.60
CA LEU A 413 -18.66 -29.88 -8.09
C LEU A 413 -19.68 -30.78 -8.73
N THR A 414 -20.37 -31.61 -7.94
CA THR A 414 -21.35 -32.59 -8.41
C THR A 414 -22.72 -32.40 -7.77
N GLY A 415 -23.76 -32.81 -8.46
CA GLY A 415 -25.12 -32.79 -7.91
C GLY A 415 -25.63 -31.40 -7.59
N ASN A 416 -26.20 -31.23 -6.41
CA ASN A 416 -26.75 -29.96 -5.93
C ASN A 416 -25.69 -29.14 -5.13
N ALA A 417 -24.46 -29.09 -5.62
CA ALA A 417 -23.39 -28.37 -4.96
C ALA A 417 -23.71 -26.88 -4.79
N LYS A 418 -23.40 -26.35 -3.61
CA LYS A 418 -23.44 -24.91 -3.33
C LYS A 418 -22.01 -24.44 -3.10
N ALA A 419 -21.52 -23.56 -3.97
CA ALA A 419 -20.14 -23.11 -3.91
C ALA A 419 -20.03 -21.60 -4.14
N VAL A 420 -19.10 -20.96 -3.42
CA VAL A 420 -18.63 -19.61 -3.69
C VAL A 420 -17.13 -19.66 -3.91
N ILE A 421 -16.69 -19.16 -5.05
CA ILE A 421 -15.30 -19.20 -5.50
C ILE A 421 -14.80 -17.77 -5.62
N PHE A 422 -13.80 -17.41 -4.81
CA PHE A 422 -13.11 -16.15 -4.88
C PHE A 422 -11.89 -16.32 -5.79
N LEU A 423 -11.81 -15.50 -6.83
CA LEU A 423 -10.68 -15.43 -7.75
C LEU A 423 -9.96 -14.10 -7.52
N HIS A 424 -8.71 -14.16 -7.13
CA HIS A 424 -7.87 -12.99 -6.83
C HIS A 424 -6.83 -12.82 -7.94
N MET A 425 -7.01 -11.79 -8.77
CA MET A 425 -6.22 -11.54 -9.97
C MET A 425 -4.90 -10.81 -9.65
N GLU A 426 -3.93 -10.92 -10.55
CA GLU A 426 -2.80 -9.98 -10.71
C GLU A 426 -3.22 -8.74 -11.49
N GLY A 427 -4.22 -8.87 -12.35
CA GLY A 427 -4.90 -7.79 -13.03
C GLY A 427 -3.98 -6.86 -13.81
N SER A 428 -4.06 -5.56 -13.48
CA SER A 428 -3.27 -4.49 -14.08
C SER A 428 -2.21 -3.94 -13.11
N HIS A 429 -1.71 -4.78 -12.18
CA HIS A 429 -0.65 -4.39 -11.27
C HIS A 429 0.61 -3.92 -12.02
N PHE A 430 1.39 -3.03 -11.41
CA PHE A 430 2.61 -2.48 -12.02
C PHE A 430 3.51 -3.57 -12.62
N GLY A 431 4.28 -3.20 -13.67
CA GLY A 431 4.90 -4.17 -14.56
C GLY A 431 3.90 -4.67 -15.61
N TYR A 432 3.05 -3.76 -16.11
CA TYR A 432 1.89 -4.06 -16.97
C TYR A 432 2.22 -5.01 -18.12
N LYS A 433 3.44 -4.89 -18.69
CA LYS A 433 3.92 -5.75 -19.76
C LYS A 433 3.96 -7.24 -19.40
N GLU A 434 4.12 -7.55 -18.13
CA GLU A 434 4.19 -8.91 -17.59
C GLU A 434 2.82 -9.47 -17.20
N ARG A 435 1.75 -8.66 -17.31
CA ARG A 435 0.40 -9.05 -16.92
C ARG A 435 -0.38 -9.76 -18.04
N TYR A 436 0.16 -9.77 -19.25
CA TYR A 436 -0.50 -10.41 -20.42
C TYR A 436 0.53 -11.09 -21.33
N PRO A 437 0.14 -12.21 -22.01
CA PRO A 437 1.01 -12.86 -22.98
C PRO A 437 1.16 -12.00 -24.25
N ALA A 438 2.26 -12.17 -24.97
CA ALA A 438 2.59 -11.37 -26.16
C ALA A 438 1.48 -11.35 -27.23
N SER A 439 0.64 -12.37 -27.30
CA SER A 439 -0.54 -12.46 -28.18
C SER A 439 -1.62 -11.41 -27.86
N PHE A 440 -1.60 -10.84 -26.66
CA PHE A 440 -2.50 -9.78 -26.21
C PHE A 440 -1.89 -8.38 -26.28
N SER A 441 -0.70 -8.20 -26.85
CA SER A 441 -0.12 -6.88 -27.19
C SER A 441 -0.93 -6.23 -28.33
N HIS A 442 -2.14 -5.79 -28.07
CA HIS A 442 -3.06 -5.22 -29.04
C HIS A 442 -2.72 -3.73 -29.31
N PHE A 443 -2.60 -2.93 -28.26
CA PHE A 443 -2.28 -1.50 -28.34
C PHE A 443 -0.77 -1.28 -28.41
N ARG A 444 -0.33 -0.43 -29.37
CA ARG A 444 1.10 -0.15 -29.62
C ARG A 444 1.27 1.25 -30.18
N ALA A 445 2.37 1.91 -29.82
CA ALA A 445 2.77 3.20 -30.34
C ALA A 445 1.69 4.30 -30.23
N GLY A 446 0.85 4.23 -29.18
CA GLY A 446 -0.22 5.20 -28.96
C GLY A 446 -1.39 5.12 -29.95
N GLN A 447 -1.53 4.00 -30.70
CA GLN A 447 -2.63 3.85 -31.62
C GLN A 447 -3.98 4.01 -30.90
N ASP A 448 -4.84 4.88 -31.43
CA ASP A 448 -6.16 5.21 -30.87
C ASP A 448 -6.14 5.69 -29.41
N ALA A 449 -4.97 6.19 -28.92
CA ALA A 449 -4.86 6.72 -27.58
C ALA A 449 -5.71 8.00 -27.44
N PRO A 450 -6.44 8.20 -26.33
CA PRO A 450 -7.28 9.38 -26.11
C PRO A 450 -6.47 10.67 -25.90
N ARG A 451 -5.17 10.56 -25.67
CA ARG A 451 -4.26 11.67 -25.40
C ARG A 451 -2.87 11.39 -25.96
N VAL A 452 -2.12 12.46 -26.19
CA VAL A 452 -0.74 12.39 -26.64
C VAL A 452 0.19 12.49 -25.42
N LEU A 453 1.02 11.49 -25.24
CA LEU A 453 2.04 11.41 -24.19
C LEU A 453 3.42 11.26 -24.82
N PRO A 454 4.52 11.59 -24.10
CA PRO A 454 5.86 11.21 -24.54
C PRO A 454 5.99 9.69 -24.72
N GLU A 455 7.00 9.25 -25.46
CA GLU A 455 7.13 7.85 -25.91
C GLU A 455 7.13 6.82 -24.76
N ARG A 456 7.80 7.13 -23.64
CA ARG A 456 7.87 6.24 -22.47
C ARG A 456 6.49 6.09 -21.81
N GLU A 457 5.84 7.21 -21.54
CA GLU A 457 4.54 7.30 -20.86
C GLU A 457 3.44 6.70 -21.75
N MET A 458 3.52 6.94 -23.07
CA MET A 458 2.62 6.32 -24.04
C MET A 458 2.76 4.80 -24.07
N ARG A 459 3.98 4.29 -24.00
CA ARG A 459 4.21 2.84 -23.92
C ARG A 459 3.62 2.24 -22.65
N LEU A 460 3.77 2.90 -21.49
CA LEU A 460 3.17 2.45 -20.22
C LEU A 460 1.64 2.44 -20.31
N LEU A 461 1.02 3.45 -20.93
CA LEU A 461 -0.42 3.48 -21.17
C LEU A 461 -0.86 2.33 -22.09
N ASP A 462 -0.13 2.05 -23.19
CA ASP A 462 -0.41 0.95 -24.11
C ASP A 462 -0.32 -0.42 -23.39
N GLU A 463 0.70 -0.59 -22.53
CA GLU A 463 0.90 -1.81 -21.76
C GLU A 463 -0.21 -2.00 -20.70
N TYR A 464 -0.63 -0.92 -20.05
CA TYR A 464 -1.77 -0.93 -19.14
C TYR A 464 -3.07 -1.31 -19.87
N ASP A 465 -3.37 -0.69 -20.99
CA ASP A 465 -4.57 -1.00 -21.79
C ASP A 465 -4.56 -2.45 -22.31
N ASN A 466 -3.38 -3.00 -22.63
CA ASN A 466 -3.22 -4.42 -22.99
C ASN A 466 -3.50 -5.35 -21.80
N SER A 467 -3.16 -4.96 -20.57
CA SER A 467 -3.49 -5.75 -19.37
C SER A 467 -5.00 -5.79 -19.13
N VAL A 468 -5.69 -4.65 -19.35
CA VAL A 468 -7.16 -4.59 -19.30
C VAL A 468 -7.79 -5.44 -20.41
N TYR A 469 -7.23 -5.39 -21.62
CA TYR A 469 -7.69 -6.20 -22.77
C TYR A 469 -7.55 -7.71 -22.48
N PHE A 470 -6.54 -8.12 -21.74
CA PHE A 470 -6.38 -9.51 -21.30
C PHE A 470 -7.35 -9.87 -20.17
N THR A 471 -7.58 -8.96 -19.23
CA THR A 471 -8.59 -9.12 -18.16
C THR A 471 -9.99 -9.32 -18.74
N ASP A 472 -10.37 -8.58 -19.78
CA ASP A 472 -11.62 -8.76 -20.54
C ASP A 472 -11.79 -10.21 -21.03
N SER A 473 -10.71 -10.77 -21.61
CA SER A 473 -10.72 -12.16 -22.07
C SER A 473 -10.91 -13.15 -20.93
N ASN A 474 -10.21 -12.95 -19.82
CA ASN A 474 -10.30 -13.85 -18.67
C ASN A 474 -11.70 -13.83 -18.04
N ILE A 475 -12.28 -12.66 -17.84
CA ILE A 475 -13.62 -12.55 -17.24
C ILE A 475 -14.69 -13.13 -18.17
N ARG A 476 -14.60 -12.85 -19.47
CA ARG A 476 -15.53 -13.42 -20.44
C ARG A 476 -15.52 -14.94 -20.41
N GLU A 477 -14.35 -15.57 -20.34
CA GLU A 477 -14.24 -17.04 -20.28
C GLU A 477 -14.83 -17.59 -18.97
N ILE A 478 -14.64 -16.90 -17.84
CA ILE A 478 -15.27 -17.29 -16.57
C ILE A 478 -16.80 -17.26 -16.69
N ILE A 479 -17.38 -16.21 -17.28
CA ILE A 479 -18.82 -16.09 -17.50
C ILE A 479 -19.31 -17.21 -18.40
N ASP A 480 -18.63 -17.46 -19.52
CA ASP A 480 -19.01 -18.53 -20.46
C ASP A 480 -19.02 -19.92 -19.78
N ARG A 481 -18.05 -20.18 -18.89
CA ARG A 481 -18.00 -21.41 -18.08
C ARG A 481 -19.17 -21.53 -17.11
N LEU A 482 -19.50 -20.43 -16.42
CA LEU A 482 -20.64 -20.40 -15.51
C LEU A 482 -21.97 -20.59 -16.27
N ALA A 483 -22.10 -20.01 -17.45
CA ALA A 483 -23.30 -20.16 -18.28
C ALA A 483 -23.57 -21.63 -18.68
N LEU A 484 -22.53 -22.46 -18.84
CA LEU A 484 -22.66 -23.88 -19.16
C LEU A 484 -23.26 -24.73 -18.03
N CYS A 485 -23.21 -24.26 -16.78
CA CYS A 485 -23.63 -25.07 -15.64
C CYS A 485 -25.15 -25.32 -15.58
N ARG A 486 -25.96 -24.53 -16.25
CA ARG A 486 -27.45 -24.58 -16.20
C ARG A 486 -28.00 -24.54 -14.77
N CYS A 487 -27.26 -23.91 -13.87
CA CYS A 487 -27.56 -23.78 -12.45
C CYS A 487 -27.83 -22.32 -12.11
N LYS A 488 -28.20 -22.03 -10.85
CA LYS A 488 -28.16 -20.66 -10.36
C LYS A 488 -26.70 -20.24 -10.25
N ALA A 489 -26.27 -19.34 -11.11
CA ALA A 489 -24.93 -18.85 -11.12
C ALA A 489 -24.89 -17.31 -11.15
N GLY A 490 -23.86 -16.74 -10.56
CA GLY A 490 -23.59 -15.32 -10.62
C GLY A 490 -22.09 -15.04 -10.56
N LEU A 491 -21.69 -13.95 -11.22
CA LEU A 491 -20.35 -13.40 -11.10
C LEU A 491 -20.46 -11.97 -10.57
N VAL A 492 -19.59 -11.65 -9.61
CA VAL A 492 -19.34 -10.29 -9.12
C VAL A 492 -17.90 -9.96 -9.48
N TYR A 493 -17.69 -8.91 -10.25
CA TYR A 493 -16.36 -8.36 -10.53
C TYR A 493 -16.24 -6.95 -9.96
N PHE A 494 -15.15 -6.70 -9.28
CA PHE A 494 -14.70 -5.36 -8.90
C PHE A 494 -13.18 -5.31 -8.87
N SER A 495 -12.58 -4.18 -9.24
CA SER A 495 -11.17 -3.94 -8.93
C SER A 495 -11.05 -3.38 -7.54
N ASP A 496 -10.03 -3.76 -6.84
CA ASP A 496 -9.75 -3.33 -5.47
C ASP A 496 -9.43 -1.84 -5.39
N HIS A 497 -8.61 -1.30 -6.30
CA HIS A 497 -8.34 0.12 -6.52
C HIS A 497 -7.99 0.36 -8.00
N GLY A 498 -7.75 1.62 -8.35
CA GLY A 498 -7.31 2.04 -9.67
C GLY A 498 -5.85 2.49 -9.67
N GLU A 499 -5.49 3.33 -10.66
CA GLU A 499 -4.11 3.70 -10.98
C GLU A 499 -4.06 5.12 -11.55
N ARG A 500 -3.03 5.90 -11.24
CA ARG A 500 -2.69 7.14 -11.97
C ARG A 500 -1.83 6.79 -13.17
N LEU A 501 -2.17 7.34 -14.32
CA LEU A 501 -1.48 7.08 -15.58
C LEU A 501 -1.13 8.39 -16.29
N PHE A 502 -0.50 9.35 -15.60
CA PHE A 502 -0.13 10.68 -16.12
C PHE A 502 -1.33 11.55 -16.50
N ASP A 503 -2.39 11.54 -15.69
CA ASP A 503 -3.66 12.19 -16.01
C ASP A 503 -3.59 13.71 -15.87
N HIS A 504 -2.78 14.24 -14.97
CA HIS A 504 -2.66 15.66 -14.66
C HIS A 504 -1.29 16.25 -14.98
N GLY A 505 -0.34 15.44 -15.42
CA GLY A 505 1.01 15.86 -15.74
C GLY A 505 1.94 14.69 -16.05
N LEU A 506 3.22 15.01 -16.17
CA LEU A 506 4.29 14.03 -16.41
C LEU A 506 5.18 13.89 -15.16
N THR A 507 4.66 14.22 -14.00
CA THR A 507 5.37 14.06 -12.74
C THR A 507 5.26 12.62 -12.24
N ASP A 508 6.25 12.18 -11.50
CA ASP A 508 6.23 10.82 -10.94
C ASP A 508 5.07 10.61 -9.95
N SER A 509 4.54 11.68 -9.35
CA SER A 509 3.32 11.63 -8.53
C SER A 509 2.02 11.43 -9.33
N ASP A 510 2.07 11.52 -10.66
CA ASP A 510 0.94 11.26 -11.57
C ASP A 510 0.97 9.82 -12.15
N PHE A 511 1.82 8.96 -11.64
CA PHE A 511 1.96 7.56 -12.07
C PHE A 511 2.03 6.62 -10.87
N GLY A 512 1.20 5.58 -10.87
CA GLY A 512 1.13 4.60 -9.78
C GLY A 512 -0.07 4.81 -8.85
N HIS A 513 -0.03 4.18 -7.69
CA HIS A 513 -1.07 4.24 -6.66
C HIS A 513 -0.47 4.24 -5.25
N GLY A 514 -1.32 4.40 -4.23
CA GLY A 514 -0.89 4.34 -2.84
C GLY A 514 -0.15 5.60 -2.38
N PHE A 515 -0.55 6.76 -2.87
CA PHE A 515 -0.03 8.05 -2.42
C PHE A 515 -0.75 8.54 -1.15
N PRO A 516 -0.13 9.45 -0.38
CA PRO A 516 -0.81 10.13 0.71
C PRO A 516 -2.03 10.94 0.24
N THR A 517 -1.98 11.48 -0.99
CA THR A 517 -3.09 12.17 -1.63
C THR A 517 -3.91 11.20 -2.47
N VAL A 518 -5.22 11.23 -2.32
CA VAL A 518 -6.14 10.37 -3.09
C VAL A 518 -6.54 11.06 -4.39
N SER A 519 -6.41 10.38 -5.51
CA SER A 519 -6.95 10.81 -6.81
C SER A 519 -8.22 10.01 -7.16
N ARG A 520 -9.06 10.56 -8.06
CA ARG A 520 -10.22 9.83 -8.59
C ARG A 520 -9.80 8.57 -9.33
N GLN A 521 -8.70 8.62 -10.04
CA GLN A 521 -8.16 7.53 -10.83
C GLN A 521 -7.74 6.32 -9.97
N GLU A 522 -7.35 6.56 -8.72
CA GLU A 522 -7.02 5.48 -7.77
C GLU A 522 -8.25 4.82 -7.15
N ILE A 523 -9.40 5.52 -7.12
CA ILE A 523 -10.58 5.02 -6.42
C ILE A 523 -11.77 4.70 -7.33
N GLU A 524 -11.90 5.29 -8.52
CA GLU A 524 -12.98 4.94 -9.45
C GLU A 524 -12.64 3.66 -10.19
N VAL A 525 -13.37 2.58 -9.83
CA VAL A 525 -13.06 1.21 -10.26
C VAL A 525 -14.19 0.61 -11.10
N PRO A 526 -13.89 -0.31 -12.04
CA PRO A 526 -14.91 -1.08 -12.72
C PRO A 526 -15.59 -2.02 -11.72
N PHE A 527 -16.92 -1.99 -11.71
CA PHE A 527 -17.76 -2.88 -10.91
C PHE A 527 -18.97 -3.31 -11.72
N PHE A 528 -19.17 -4.61 -11.85
CA PHE A 528 -20.34 -5.18 -12.51
C PHE A 528 -20.68 -6.58 -12.02
N MET A 529 -21.88 -7.01 -12.34
CA MET A 529 -22.37 -8.36 -12.04
C MET A 529 -22.95 -9.01 -13.30
N TRP A 530 -22.82 -10.32 -13.37
CA TRP A 530 -23.51 -11.18 -14.31
C TRP A 530 -24.30 -12.24 -13.54
N LEU A 531 -25.54 -12.52 -14.00
CA LEU A 531 -26.44 -13.50 -13.39
C LEU A 531 -26.98 -14.45 -14.44
N SER A 532 -26.94 -15.76 -14.21
CA SER A 532 -27.53 -16.77 -15.11
C SER A 532 -29.04 -16.60 -15.21
N SER A 533 -29.64 -17.04 -16.34
CA SER A 533 -31.09 -17.03 -16.52
C SER A 533 -31.82 -17.78 -15.41
N ALA A 534 -31.26 -18.92 -14.96
CA ALA A 534 -31.82 -19.68 -13.84
C ALA A 534 -31.85 -18.90 -12.53
N TYR A 535 -30.82 -18.05 -12.28
CA TYR A 535 -30.84 -17.16 -11.11
C TYR A 535 -31.89 -16.07 -11.24
N GLN A 536 -31.96 -15.42 -12.42
CA GLN A 536 -32.87 -14.31 -12.68
C GLN A 536 -34.34 -14.75 -12.61
N GLU A 537 -34.65 -15.93 -13.17
CA GLU A 537 -35.98 -16.54 -13.09
C GLU A 537 -36.39 -16.89 -11.65
N ALA A 538 -35.44 -17.38 -10.86
CA ALA A 538 -35.69 -17.75 -9.46
C ALA A 538 -35.84 -16.55 -8.54
N ASN A 539 -35.26 -15.37 -8.88
CA ASN A 539 -35.15 -14.20 -8.01
C ASN A 539 -35.57 -12.88 -8.71
N PRO A 540 -36.74 -12.81 -9.39
CA PRO A 540 -37.08 -11.67 -10.25
C PRO A 540 -37.13 -10.33 -9.49
N LEU A 541 -37.53 -10.32 -8.22
CA LEU A 541 -37.59 -9.09 -7.40
C LEU A 541 -36.21 -8.59 -7.06
N LEU A 542 -35.26 -9.49 -6.71
CA LEU A 542 -33.88 -9.09 -6.44
C LEU A 542 -33.21 -8.54 -7.71
N VAL A 543 -33.43 -9.19 -8.86
CA VAL A 543 -32.92 -8.71 -10.15
C VAL A 543 -33.48 -7.35 -10.54
N ALA A 544 -34.77 -7.11 -10.31
CA ALA A 544 -35.38 -5.81 -10.58
C ALA A 544 -34.77 -4.70 -9.70
N ARG A 545 -34.52 -4.98 -8.42
CA ARG A 545 -33.84 -4.05 -7.50
C ARG A 545 -32.39 -3.78 -7.93
N LEU A 546 -31.64 -4.86 -8.24
CA LEU A 546 -30.26 -4.74 -8.72
C LEU A 546 -30.20 -3.83 -9.96
N LYS A 547 -31.12 -4.04 -10.93
CA LYS A 547 -31.21 -3.22 -12.14
C LYS A 547 -31.54 -1.77 -11.83
N ALA A 548 -32.43 -1.49 -10.89
CA ALA A 548 -32.77 -0.12 -10.46
C ALA A 548 -31.56 0.60 -9.82
N ASN A 549 -30.70 -0.14 -9.13
CA ASN A 549 -29.56 0.38 -8.38
C ASN A 549 -28.30 0.61 -9.21
N THR A 550 -28.25 0.22 -10.50
CA THR A 550 -27.05 0.37 -11.36
C THR A 550 -26.59 1.81 -11.55
N HIS A 551 -27.48 2.81 -11.37
CA HIS A 551 -27.14 4.24 -11.47
C HIS A 551 -26.72 4.88 -10.14
N SER A 552 -26.81 4.14 -9.04
CA SER A 552 -26.45 4.65 -7.72
C SER A 552 -24.92 4.77 -7.58
N ALA A 553 -24.48 5.77 -6.80
CA ALA A 553 -23.11 5.78 -6.34
C ALA A 553 -22.95 4.67 -5.26
N VAL A 554 -21.92 3.86 -5.39
CA VAL A 554 -21.66 2.73 -4.52
C VAL A 554 -20.20 2.68 -4.12
N GLU A 555 -19.93 2.21 -2.93
CA GLU A 555 -18.58 2.00 -2.40
C GLU A 555 -18.32 0.51 -2.24
N LEU A 556 -17.05 0.05 -2.38
CA LEU A 556 -16.73 -1.38 -2.36
C LEU A 556 -17.06 -2.08 -1.03
N HIS A 557 -17.17 -1.37 0.09
CA HIS A 557 -17.64 -1.99 1.34
C HIS A 557 -19.09 -2.51 1.26
N SER A 558 -19.84 -2.16 0.19
CA SER A 558 -21.15 -2.74 -0.13
C SER A 558 -21.08 -4.18 -0.66
N VAL A 559 -19.89 -4.64 -1.09
CA VAL A 559 -19.70 -5.98 -1.68
C VAL A 559 -20.08 -7.08 -0.69
N PHE A 560 -19.74 -6.93 0.58
CA PHE A 560 -20.09 -7.91 1.61
C PHE A 560 -21.60 -8.19 1.63
N GLU A 561 -22.42 -7.16 1.85
CA GLU A 561 -23.89 -7.31 1.91
C GLU A 561 -24.51 -7.70 0.55
N THR A 562 -23.86 -7.30 -0.54
CA THR A 562 -24.29 -7.71 -1.89
C THR A 562 -24.12 -9.22 -2.09
N ILE A 563 -23.02 -9.81 -1.66
CA ILE A 563 -22.79 -11.25 -1.71
C ILE A 563 -23.77 -11.98 -0.78
N VAL A 564 -24.10 -11.41 0.37
CA VAL A 564 -25.10 -11.98 1.30
C VAL A 564 -26.47 -12.12 0.60
N ASP A 565 -26.95 -11.08 -0.08
CA ASP A 565 -28.21 -11.15 -0.82
C ASP A 565 -28.12 -12.05 -2.08
N LEU A 566 -27.02 -11.98 -2.82
CA LEU A 566 -26.77 -12.84 -3.98
C LEU A 566 -26.91 -14.32 -3.62
N THR A 567 -26.41 -14.71 -2.44
CA THR A 567 -26.43 -16.09 -1.95
C THR A 567 -27.68 -16.44 -1.12
N SER A 568 -28.60 -15.48 -0.91
CA SER A 568 -29.78 -15.63 -0.05
C SER A 568 -29.45 -16.07 1.37
N VAL A 569 -28.30 -15.64 1.89
CA VAL A 569 -27.88 -15.87 3.27
C VAL A 569 -28.44 -14.77 4.15
N HIS A 570 -28.75 -15.12 5.39
CA HIS A 570 -29.12 -14.17 6.44
C HIS A 570 -28.22 -14.38 7.66
N TYR A 571 -27.91 -13.28 8.32
CA TYR A 571 -27.26 -13.25 9.62
C TYR A 571 -27.81 -12.08 10.46
N GLU A 572 -27.62 -12.13 11.76
CA GLU A 572 -28.06 -11.06 12.67
C GLU A 572 -27.25 -9.78 12.47
N SER A 573 -27.91 -8.63 12.57
CA SER A 573 -27.32 -7.28 12.44
C SER A 573 -26.77 -6.94 11.06
N ARG A 574 -27.46 -7.38 10.00
CA ARG A 574 -27.19 -7.01 8.62
C ARG A 574 -27.33 -5.50 8.40
N ALA A 575 -26.51 -4.96 7.50
CA ALA A 575 -26.65 -3.61 6.97
C ALA A 575 -27.36 -3.64 5.59
N ASP A 576 -28.64 -4.01 5.58
CA ASP A 576 -29.42 -4.22 4.33
C ASP A 576 -29.34 -3.05 3.33
N SER A 577 -29.20 -1.82 3.82
CA SER A 577 -29.09 -0.63 3.00
C SER A 577 -27.78 -0.50 2.20
N LEU A 578 -26.80 -1.35 2.47
CA LEU A 578 -25.54 -1.40 1.71
C LEU A 578 -25.59 -2.38 0.53
N SER A 579 -26.53 -3.32 0.53
CA SER A 579 -26.62 -4.31 -0.56
C SER A 579 -27.13 -3.71 -1.87
N LEU A 580 -26.49 -4.03 -2.98
CA LEU A 580 -26.94 -3.63 -4.31
C LEU A 580 -28.30 -4.23 -4.70
N PHE A 581 -28.78 -5.24 -3.99
CA PHE A 581 -30.12 -5.82 -4.13
C PHE A 581 -31.16 -5.15 -3.23
N SER A 582 -30.77 -4.18 -2.41
CA SER A 582 -31.68 -3.51 -1.47
C SER A 582 -32.68 -2.60 -2.20
N ALA A 583 -33.93 -2.58 -1.74
CA ALA A 583 -34.91 -1.59 -2.16
C ALA A 583 -34.60 -0.18 -1.61
N ASN A 584 -33.80 -0.12 -0.55
CA ASN A 584 -33.45 1.10 0.17
C ASN A 584 -31.93 1.31 0.14
N LEU A 585 -31.27 1.04 -1.00
CA LEU A 585 -29.83 1.28 -1.15
C LEU A 585 -29.52 2.72 -0.82
N GLN A 586 -28.62 2.92 0.12
CA GLN A 586 -28.13 4.24 0.48
C GLN A 586 -26.92 4.59 -0.38
N SER A 587 -27.07 5.60 -1.22
CA SER A 587 -25.91 6.21 -1.87
C SER A 587 -25.16 7.07 -0.85
N PRO A 588 -23.83 7.02 -0.82
CA PRO A 588 -23.03 7.81 0.10
C PRO A 588 -23.24 9.31 -0.15
N GLY A 589 -23.45 10.09 0.89
CA GLY A 589 -23.46 11.56 0.79
C GLY A 589 -22.06 12.14 0.63
N LYS A 590 -21.05 11.45 1.16
CA LYS A 590 -19.63 11.68 0.99
C LYS A 590 -18.94 10.33 0.86
N LEU A 591 -17.91 10.27 0.03
CA LEU A 591 -17.06 9.09 -0.08
C LEU A 591 -16.06 9.09 1.07
N GLU A 592 -15.94 7.97 1.76
CA GLU A 592 -14.89 7.76 2.76
C GLU A 592 -13.82 6.83 2.19
N VAL A 593 -12.59 7.31 2.11
CA VAL A 593 -11.47 6.59 1.52
C VAL A 593 -10.27 6.61 2.45
N LEU A 594 -9.61 5.49 2.62
CA LEU A 594 -8.31 5.39 3.29
C LEU A 594 -7.19 5.69 2.29
N ASN A 595 -6.33 6.64 2.67
CA ASN A 595 -5.07 6.81 1.97
C ASN A 595 -4.04 5.76 2.44
N THR A 596 -2.85 5.78 1.86
CA THR A 596 -1.77 4.85 2.22
C THR A 596 -1.29 4.97 3.68
N ASN A 597 -1.59 6.08 4.36
CA ASN A 597 -1.29 6.29 5.79
C ASN A 597 -2.40 5.77 6.72
N GLU A 598 -3.40 5.08 6.19
CA GLU A 598 -4.63 4.68 6.90
C GLU A 598 -5.45 5.87 7.43
N GLU A 599 -5.31 7.07 6.86
CA GLU A 599 -6.12 8.22 7.21
C GLU A 599 -7.42 8.20 6.42
N THR A 600 -8.53 8.43 7.09
CA THR A 600 -9.84 8.53 6.43
C THR A 600 -10.03 9.92 5.85
N LEU A 601 -10.11 9.99 4.53
CA LEU A 601 -10.41 11.21 3.78
C LEU A 601 -11.88 11.21 3.37
N SER A 602 -12.56 12.34 3.56
CA SER A 602 -13.94 12.54 3.11
C SER A 602 -13.93 13.34 1.81
N LEU A 603 -14.35 12.69 0.72
CA LEU A 603 -14.42 13.29 -0.61
C LEU A 603 -15.88 13.58 -0.98
N SER A 604 -16.13 14.66 -1.74
CA SER A 604 -17.44 14.89 -2.32
C SER A 604 -17.75 13.82 -3.37
N VAL A 605 -18.96 13.28 -3.31
CA VAL A 605 -19.47 12.43 -4.42
C VAL A 605 -19.53 13.29 -5.66
N PRO A 606 -18.90 12.91 -6.79
CA PRO A 606 -19.01 13.67 -8.02
C PRO A 606 -20.50 13.84 -8.38
N ALA A 607 -20.95 15.09 -8.57
CA ALA A 607 -22.24 15.37 -9.16
C ALA A 607 -22.28 14.61 -10.49
N GLY A 608 -23.30 13.79 -10.71
CA GLY A 608 -23.39 12.97 -11.91
C GLY A 608 -23.34 13.84 -13.15
N GLU A 609 -22.17 13.93 -13.78
CA GLU A 609 -22.10 14.22 -15.20
C GLU A 609 -22.59 12.93 -15.86
N GLY A 610 -23.86 12.99 -16.30
CA GLY A 610 -24.42 11.95 -17.13
C GLY A 610 -23.52 11.84 -18.36
N LEU A 611 -23.06 10.64 -18.62
CA LEU A 611 -22.68 10.25 -19.97
C LEU A 611 -24.00 10.28 -20.78
N GLU A 612 -24.27 11.39 -21.51
CA GLU A 612 -25.14 11.35 -22.69
C GLU A 612 -24.48 10.53 -23.80
#